data_768fb68b009696d98364d847fce60546
#
_entry.id   768fb68b009696d98364d847fce60546
#
_cell.length_a   1.000
_cell.length_b   1.000
_cell.length_c   1.000
_cell.angle_alpha   90.00
_cell.angle_beta   90.00
_cell.angle_gamma   90.00
#
_symmetry.space_group_name_H-M   'P 1'
#
loop_
_entity.id
_entity.type
_entity.pdbx_description
1 polymer ?
#
loop_
_entity_poly.entity_id
_entity_poly.type
_entity_poly.pdbx_seq_one_letter_code
_entity_poly.pdbx_strand_id
1 'polypeptide(L)'
;NTIVILIIIGVLLAIVGLLIAGFLSKFVIYPINKLIKSAEKVTEEDKKKVKSKKNNDVGELENVFGMMTTELKEKLSEVSTQKNQIETILLHMTDGIIAFNLDGEILLINPAAKKSLSIRPEDNTFDDIFKKFNLDINMEKIIYLENWTSTEERVKLDDKYLNIFFAPFKNESDRPDGVIAVIQDITEHVKLDNMQKEFVADVSHELKTPITSIMGYADTLLEGEYDKETQIKFLNVIATEARRMAKLVTDLLTLSRYDSNKKKIQRESFDLGELVKRCQDKLAIEIKKKNHKVNCFVTADVPPVYADKYDIERVVLNILTNSIKYTKDGGEIKIYVGFVYNDAYIKVFDNGIGIPEEDLSRIFERFYRVDKARTREMGGTGLGLSIAKEILDKNGGSIDIKSVVGQGTEVVIRIPTITKSSSFDINDKGVM
;
A
#
# COMPACT_ATOMS: atom_id res chain seq x y z
N ASN A 1 -21.29 -29.83 105.03
CA ASN A 1 -21.84 -30.33 103.76
C ASN A 1 -21.80 -29.27 102.59
N THR A 2 -21.91 -27.97 102.92
CA THR A 2 -21.90 -26.89 101.90
C THR A 2 -20.56 -26.73 101.17
N ILE A 3 -19.44 -26.90 101.87
CA ILE A 3 -18.09 -26.79 101.34
C ILE A 3 -17.80 -27.91 100.30
N VAL A 4 -18.27 -29.14 100.60
CA VAL A 4 -18.11 -30.31 99.74
C VAL A 4 -18.92 -30.16 98.44
N ILE A 5 -20.11 -29.55 98.53
CA ILE A 5 -20.94 -29.28 97.31
C ILE A 5 -20.32 -28.24 96.44
N LEU A 6 -19.72 -27.14 97.02
CA LEU A 6 -19.01 -26.15 96.28
C LEU A 6 -17.76 -26.66 95.56
N ILE A 7 -17.02 -27.63 96.21
CA ILE A 7 -15.85 -28.23 95.54
C ILE A 7 -16.31 -29.13 94.41
N ILE A 8 -17.40 -29.92 94.58
CA ILE A 8 -17.93 -30.74 93.48
C ILE A 8 -18.39 -29.92 92.30
N ILE A 9 -19.09 -28.78 92.54
CA ILE A 9 -19.51 -27.84 91.45
C ILE A 9 -18.31 -27.23 90.79
N GLY A 10 -17.27 -26.84 91.51
CA GLY A 10 -16.03 -26.30 90.95
C GLY A 10 -15.30 -27.30 90.05
N VAL A 11 -15.20 -28.54 90.48
CA VAL A 11 -14.61 -29.65 89.70
C VAL A 11 -15.45 -29.94 88.44
N LEU A 12 -16.77 -29.95 88.58
CA LEU A 12 -17.66 -30.14 87.40
C LEU A 12 -17.55 -29.04 86.35
N LEU A 13 -17.47 -27.77 86.79
CA LEU A 13 -17.25 -26.62 85.88
C LEU A 13 -15.87 -26.69 85.22
N ALA A 14 -14.83 -27.14 85.93
CA ALA A 14 -13.50 -27.30 85.34
C ALA A 14 -13.49 -28.45 84.29
N ILE A 15 -14.20 -29.56 84.54
CA ILE A 15 -14.33 -30.62 83.52
C ILE A 15 -15.10 -30.16 82.31
N VAL A 16 -16.22 -29.44 82.51
CA VAL A 16 -16.99 -28.87 81.39
C VAL A 16 -16.12 -27.83 80.56
N GLY A 17 -15.35 -27.00 81.24
CA GLY A 17 -14.41 -26.05 80.59
C GLY A 17 -13.36 -26.78 79.74
N LEU A 18 -12.78 -27.89 80.23
CA LEU A 18 -11.84 -28.73 79.50
C LEU A 18 -12.48 -29.43 78.31
N LEU A 19 -13.71 -29.89 78.44
CA LEU A 19 -14.46 -30.48 77.31
C LEU A 19 -14.78 -29.44 76.19
N ILE A 20 -15.21 -28.25 76.60
CA ILE A 20 -15.47 -27.15 75.69
C ILE A 20 -14.17 -26.72 74.97
N ALA A 21 -13.06 -26.58 75.70
CA ALA A 21 -11.74 -26.22 75.10
C ALA A 21 -11.26 -27.31 74.13
N GLY A 22 -11.42 -28.59 74.47
CA GLY A 22 -11.12 -29.71 73.60
C GLY A 22 -11.98 -29.74 72.31
N PHE A 23 -13.29 -29.43 72.45
CA PHE A 23 -14.21 -29.33 71.34
C PHE A 23 -13.85 -28.15 70.42
N LEU A 24 -13.61 -26.98 70.97
CA LEU A 24 -13.17 -25.82 70.21
C LEU A 24 -11.85 -26.06 69.47
N SER A 25 -10.88 -26.72 70.17
CA SER A 25 -9.59 -27.05 69.52
C SER A 25 -9.76 -27.99 68.35
N LYS A 26 -10.61 -29.03 68.53
CA LYS A 26 -10.77 -30.09 67.51
C LYS A 26 -11.69 -29.71 66.36
N PHE A 27 -12.76 -28.94 66.61
CA PHE A 27 -13.79 -28.61 65.63
C PHE A 27 -13.64 -27.19 64.99
N VAL A 28 -12.92 -26.31 65.63
CA VAL A 28 -12.73 -24.92 65.12
C VAL A 28 -11.28 -24.67 64.73
N ILE A 29 -10.32 -24.88 65.61
CA ILE A 29 -8.90 -24.51 65.36
C ILE A 29 -8.25 -25.49 64.37
N TYR A 30 -8.51 -26.81 64.50
CA TYR A 30 -7.90 -27.79 63.57
C TYR A 30 -8.34 -27.65 62.11
N PRO A 31 -9.63 -27.47 61.77
CA PRO A 31 -10.03 -27.18 60.36
C PRO A 31 -9.48 -25.89 59.84
N ILE A 32 -9.42 -24.83 60.68
CA ILE A 32 -8.84 -23.53 60.26
C ILE A 32 -7.35 -23.69 59.90
N ASN A 33 -6.58 -24.36 60.76
CA ASN A 33 -5.17 -24.65 60.49
C ASN A 33 -4.95 -25.52 59.23
N LYS A 34 -5.89 -26.44 58.96
CA LYS A 34 -5.85 -27.26 57.73
C LYS A 34 -6.15 -26.41 56.49
N LEU A 35 -7.07 -25.44 56.57
CA LEU A 35 -7.35 -24.49 55.50
C LEU A 35 -6.18 -23.53 55.24
N ILE A 36 -5.53 -23.02 56.33
CA ILE A 36 -4.33 -22.21 56.26
C ILE A 36 -3.20 -22.96 55.51
N LYS A 37 -2.92 -24.21 55.90
CA LYS A 37 -1.89 -25.06 55.27
C LYS A 37 -2.22 -25.39 53.80
N SER A 38 -3.51 -25.52 53.45
CA SER A 38 -3.94 -25.75 52.08
C SER A 38 -3.78 -24.48 51.21
N ALA A 39 -4.09 -23.29 51.77
CA ALA A 39 -3.87 -22.01 51.12
C ALA A 39 -2.35 -21.72 50.98
N GLU A 40 -1.53 -22.05 51.93
CA GLU A 40 -0.06 -21.93 51.83
C GLU A 40 0.54 -22.81 50.74
N LYS A 41 0.03 -24.01 50.48
CA LYS A 41 0.51 -24.88 49.41
C LYS A 41 0.27 -24.33 48.01
N VAL A 42 -0.77 -23.51 47.81
CA VAL A 42 -1.08 -22.86 46.55
C VAL A 42 -0.10 -21.67 46.30
N THR A 43 0.47 -21.10 47.37
CA THR A 43 1.38 -19.94 47.29
C THR A 43 2.88 -20.35 47.31
N GLU A 44 3.23 -21.66 47.39
CA GLU A 44 4.61 -22.13 47.59
C GLU A 44 5.51 -22.08 46.35
N GLU A 45 4.99 -21.74 45.16
CA GLU A 45 5.85 -21.54 43.99
C GLU A 45 6.64 -20.21 43.97
N ASP A 46 6.30 -19.22 44.82
CA ASP A 46 6.97 -17.91 44.87
C ASP A 46 7.62 -17.51 46.20
N LYS A 47 7.79 -18.43 47.17
CA LYS A 47 8.42 -18.13 48.50
C LYS A 47 9.94 -18.14 48.48
N LYS A 48 10.54 -17.02 48.07
CA LYS A 48 11.79 -16.55 48.68
C LYS A 48 11.58 -15.17 49.29
N LYS A 49 11.30 -15.13 50.58
CA LYS A 49 11.30 -13.98 51.51
C LYS A 49 9.94 -13.68 52.17
N VAL A 50 9.64 -14.35 53.26
CA VAL A 50 9.12 -13.65 54.44
C VAL A 50 9.49 -14.48 55.67
N LYS A 51 10.35 -13.93 56.54
CA LYS A 51 10.64 -14.48 57.89
C LYS A 51 9.43 -14.22 58.79
N SER A 52 8.82 -15.28 59.27
CA SER A 52 7.77 -15.29 60.24
C SER A 52 8.19 -14.67 61.59
N LYS A 53 7.32 -13.86 62.16
CA LYS A 53 7.30 -13.54 63.58
C LYS A 53 5.96 -14.05 64.17
N LYS A 54 6.10 -14.88 65.18
CA LYS A 54 5.11 -15.69 65.91
C LYS A 54 3.95 -14.88 66.49
N ASN A 55 2.76 -15.43 66.41
CA ASN A 55 1.56 -15.33 67.27
C ASN A 55 0.35 -14.64 66.64
N ASN A 56 -0.50 -15.45 66.08
CA ASN A 56 -1.98 -15.52 66.18
C ASN A 56 -2.52 -16.19 64.92
N ASP A 57 -3.07 -17.39 65.02
CA ASP A 57 -3.62 -18.18 63.90
C ASP A 57 -4.68 -17.41 63.07
N VAL A 58 -5.40 -16.46 63.70
CA VAL A 58 -6.37 -15.58 63.00
C VAL A 58 -5.70 -14.51 62.19
N GLY A 59 -4.60 -13.94 62.67
CA GLY A 59 -3.84 -12.90 61.94
C GLY A 59 -3.07 -13.50 60.74
N GLU A 60 -2.66 -14.77 60.82
CA GLU A 60 -2.04 -15.51 59.73
C GLU A 60 -3.07 -15.81 58.59
N LEU A 61 -4.30 -16.19 58.95
CA LEU A 61 -5.42 -16.38 58.03
C LEU A 61 -5.78 -15.07 57.31
N GLU A 62 -5.83 -13.95 58.04
CA GLU A 62 -6.13 -12.62 57.50
C GLU A 62 -5.04 -12.18 56.50
N ASN A 63 -3.76 -12.42 56.81
CA ASN A 63 -2.64 -12.14 55.93
C ASN A 63 -2.68 -13.02 54.64
N VAL A 64 -2.92 -14.34 54.77
CA VAL A 64 -3.01 -15.24 53.60
C VAL A 64 -4.20 -14.88 52.73
N PHE A 65 -5.35 -14.53 53.32
CA PHE A 65 -6.52 -14.07 52.58
C PHE A 65 -6.29 -12.72 51.90
N GLY A 66 -5.58 -11.80 52.59
CA GLY A 66 -5.14 -10.51 52.01
C GLY A 66 -4.19 -10.69 50.82
N MET A 67 -3.22 -11.62 50.91
CA MET A 67 -2.33 -11.96 49.83
C MET A 67 -3.08 -12.57 48.64
N MET A 68 -3.96 -13.56 48.86
CA MET A 68 -4.77 -14.18 47.82
C MET A 68 -5.68 -13.18 47.11
N THR A 69 -6.31 -12.25 47.83
CA THR A 69 -7.15 -11.22 47.25
C THR A 69 -6.34 -10.21 46.42
N THR A 70 -5.11 -9.89 46.85
CA THR A 70 -4.21 -9.01 46.11
C THR A 70 -3.72 -9.69 44.82
N GLU A 71 -3.26 -10.94 44.90
CA GLU A 71 -2.83 -11.75 43.77
C GLU A 71 -3.96 -11.96 42.76
N LEU A 72 -5.17 -12.27 43.22
CA LEU A 72 -6.36 -12.37 42.37
C LEU A 72 -6.67 -11.05 41.66
N LYS A 73 -6.57 -9.90 42.37
CA LYS A 73 -6.72 -8.57 41.75
C LYS A 73 -5.65 -8.29 40.70
N GLU A 74 -4.39 -8.62 40.97
CA GLU A 74 -3.30 -8.48 40.03
C GLU A 74 -3.53 -9.31 38.76
N LYS A 75 -3.91 -10.58 38.93
CA LYS A 75 -4.23 -11.47 37.80
C LYS A 75 -5.44 -11.00 37.00
N LEU A 76 -6.50 -10.53 37.66
CA LEU A 76 -7.66 -9.94 36.98
C LEU A 76 -7.29 -8.65 36.22
N SER A 77 -6.43 -7.83 36.84
CA SER A 77 -5.92 -6.61 36.17
C SER A 77 -5.05 -6.94 34.95
N GLU A 78 -4.17 -7.96 35.06
CA GLU A 78 -3.35 -8.45 33.96
C GLU A 78 -4.22 -8.95 32.81
N VAL A 79 -5.21 -9.82 33.08
CA VAL A 79 -6.16 -10.34 32.07
C VAL A 79 -6.96 -9.21 31.44
N SER A 80 -7.44 -8.24 32.25
CA SER A 80 -8.15 -7.07 31.73
C SER A 80 -7.26 -6.22 30.81
N THR A 81 -5.99 -6.03 31.18
CA THR A 81 -5.01 -5.29 30.38
C THR A 81 -4.74 -6.01 29.05
N GLN A 82 -4.50 -7.32 29.09
CA GLN A 82 -4.31 -8.14 27.88
C GLN A 82 -5.54 -8.10 26.97
N LYS A 83 -6.75 -8.21 27.54
CA LYS A 83 -8.00 -8.09 26.78
C LYS A 83 -8.08 -6.75 26.07
N ASN A 84 -7.85 -5.63 26.79
CA ASN A 84 -7.89 -4.28 26.21
C ASN A 84 -6.84 -4.09 25.12
N GLN A 85 -5.64 -4.70 25.27
CA GLN A 85 -4.60 -4.67 24.23
C GLN A 85 -5.07 -5.41 22.97
N ILE A 86 -5.63 -6.61 23.11
CA ILE A 86 -6.16 -7.38 21.97
C ILE A 86 -7.29 -6.62 21.29
N GLU A 87 -8.24 -6.07 22.05
CA GLU A 87 -9.34 -5.26 21.48
C GLU A 87 -8.81 -4.04 20.73
N THR A 88 -7.78 -3.36 21.26
CA THR A 88 -7.14 -2.22 20.58
C THR A 88 -6.45 -2.64 19.28
N ILE A 89 -5.73 -3.77 19.27
CA ILE A 89 -5.11 -4.32 18.08
C ILE A 89 -6.17 -4.61 17.02
N LEU A 90 -7.23 -5.34 17.39
CA LEU A 90 -8.32 -5.68 16.47
C LEU A 90 -9.05 -4.46 15.91
N LEU A 91 -9.18 -3.40 16.72
CA LEU A 91 -9.82 -2.15 16.30
C LEU A 91 -9.03 -1.40 15.23
N HIS A 92 -7.69 -1.43 15.31
CA HIS A 92 -6.79 -0.70 14.42
C HIS A 92 -6.19 -1.54 13.30
N MET A 93 -6.48 -2.85 13.23
CA MET A 93 -6.06 -3.70 12.13
C MET A 93 -6.73 -3.27 10.82
N THR A 94 -5.94 -3.26 9.75
CA THR A 94 -6.40 -3.02 8.38
C THR A 94 -7.10 -4.24 7.78
N ASP A 95 -6.68 -5.44 8.18
CA ASP A 95 -7.28 -6.68 7.74
C ASP A 95 -8.54 -7.00 8.55
N GLY A 96 -9.56 -7.48 7.87
CA GLY A 96 -10.80 -7.93 8.49
C GLY A 96 -10.59 -9.24 9.25
N ILE A 97 -11.17 -9.36 10.45
CA ILE A 97 -11.17 -10.60 11.22
C ILE A 97 -12.59 -10.89 11.66
N ILE A 98 -13.02 -12.13 11.43
CA ILE A 98 -14.28 -12.67 11.94
C ILE A 98 -13.98 -14.04 12.56
N ALA A 99 -14.45 -14.28 13.77
CA ALA A 99 -14.41 -15.59 14.40
C ALA A 99 -15.85 -16.11 14.56
N PHE A 100 -16.04 -17.39 14.26
CA PHE A 100 -17.32 -18.10 14.35
C PHE A 100 -17.19 -19.28 15.31
N ASN A 101 -18.25 -19.56 16.07
CA ASN A 101 -18.35 -20.80 16.84
C ASN A 101 -18.67 -22.00 15.93
N LEU A 102 -18.80 -23.20 16.51
CA LEU A 102 -19.13 -24.43 15.76
C LEU A 102 -20.51 -24.39 15.09
N ASP A 103 -21.44 -23.59 15.64
CA ASP A 103 -22.78 -23.40 15.09
C ASP A 103 -22.81 -22.35 13.96
N GLY A 104 -21.67 -21.74 13.65
CA GLY A 104 -21.52 -20.72 12.62
C GLY A 104 -21.92 -19.32 13.06
N GLU A 105 -22.19 -19.07 14.34
CA GLU A 105 -22.50 -17.76 14.88
C GLU A 105 -21.24 -16.93 15.09
N ILE A 106 -21.37 -15.61 14.92
CA ILE A 106 -20.23 -14.68 15.08
C ILE A 106 -19.84 -14.55 16.54
N LEU A 107 -18.63 -14.97 16.91
CA LEU A 107 -18.02 -14.73 18.21
C LEU A 107 -17.34 -13.37 18.30
N LEU A 108 -16.68 -12.96 17.20
CA LEU A 108 -15.92 -11.73 17.13
C LEU A 108 -15.90 -11.21 15.70
N ILE A 109 -16.02 -9.90 15.55
CA ILE A 109 -15.87 -9.21 14.28
C ILE A 109 -15.23 -7.84 14.51
N ASN A 110 -14.16 -7.54 13.76
CA ASN A 110 -13.54 -6.24 13.84
C ASN A 110 -14.16 -5.23 12.84
N PRO A 111 -13.92 -3.91 13.00
CA PRO A 111 -14.46 -2.89 12.10
C PRO A 111 -14.02 -3.04 10.64
N ALA A 112 -12.79 -3.51 10.41
CA ALA A 112 -12.26 -3.72 9.06
C ALA A 112 -13.06 -4.78 8.31
N ALA A 113 -13.42 -5.90 8.93
CA ALA A 113 -14.26 -6.93 8.33
C ALA A 113 -15.65 -6.41 7.95
N LYS A 114 -16.29 -5.66 8.85
CA LYS A 114 -17.61 -5.04 8.58
C LYS A 114 -17.57 -4.16 7.34
N LYS A 115 -16.51 -3.36 7.21
CA LYS A 115 -16.30 -2.43 6.08
C LYS A 115 -15.95 -3.16 4.78
N SER A 116 -15.08 -4.18 4.84
CA SER A 116 -14.59 -4.88 3.65
C SER A 116 -15.66 -5.76 3.01
N LEU A 117 -16.47 -6.44 3.83
CA LEU A 117 -17.53 -7.33 3.37
C LEU A 117 -18.90 -6.66 3.30
N SER A 118 -19.02 -5.38 3.66
CA SER A 118 -20.31 -4.65 3.70
C SER A 118 -21.38 -5.41 4.50
N ILE A 119 -20.99 -5.93 5.68
CA ILE A 119 -21.85 -6.77 6.54
C ILE A 119 -23.00 -5.93 7.08
N ARG A 120 -24.24 -6.46 6.96
CA ARG A 120 -25.46 -5.86 7.47
C ARG A 120 -25.76 -6.32 8.90
N PRO A 121 -26.57 -5.58 9.67
CA PRO A 121 -26.95 -5.99 11.03
C PRO A 121 -27.69 -7.35 11.10
N GLU A 122 -28.32 -7.78 10.03
CA GLU A 122 -28.99 -9.07 9.90
C GLU A 122 -28.06 -10.27 9.63
N ASP A 123 -26.83 -10.02 9.16
CA ASP A 123 -25.85 -11.06 8.80
C ASP A 123 -25.15 -11.54 10.07
N ASN A 124 -25.68 -12.55 10.73
CA ASN A 124 -25.19 -13.04 12.04
C ASN A 124 -24.49 -14.40 11.98
N THR A 125 -24.53 -15.08 10.82
CA THR A 125 -23.94 -16.40 10.67
C THR A 125 -22.90 -16.46 9.56
N PHE A 126 -22.04 -17.47 9.60
CA PHE A 126 -21.07 -17.79 8.55
C PHE A 126 -21.73 -17.87 7.17
N ASP A 127 -22.84 -18.57 7.10
CA ASP A 127 -23.61 -18.76 5.87
C ASP A 127 -24.21 -17.45 5.33
N ASP A 128 -24.75 -16.60 6.20
CA ASP A 128 -25.32 -15.30 5.79
C ASP A 128 -24.28 -14.40 5.14
N ILE A 129 -23.03 -14.47 5.65
CA ILE A 129 -21.94 -13.64 5.13
C ILE A 129 -21.36 -14.24 3.85
N PHE A 130 -21.02 -15.53 3.83
CA PHE A 130 -20.21 -16.10 2.75
C PHE A 130 -20.99 -16.73 1.60
N LYS A 131 -22.27 -17.11 1.80
CA LYS A 131 -23.13 -17.54 0.67
C LYS A 131 -23.30 -16.48 -0.43
N LYS A 132 -23.21 -15.20 -0.07
CA LYS A 132 -23.30 -14.08 -1.02
C LYS A 132 -22.16 -14.09 -2.07
N PHE A 133 -21.05 -14.74 -1.77
CA PHE A 133 -19.87 -14.76 -2.63
C PHE A 133 -19.79 -15.99 -3.53
N ASN A 134 -20.81 -16.87 -3.55
CA ASN A 134 -20.79 -18.13 -4.31
C ASN A 134 -19.55 -19.00 -4.02
N LEU A 135 -19.02 -18.93 -2.81
CA LEU A 135 -17.89 -19.73 -2.39
C LEU A 135 -18.37 -21.14 -2.09
N ASP A 136 -17.72 -22.18 -2.67
CA ASP A 136 -17.98 -23.59 -2.33
C ASP A 136 -17.27 -23.98 -1.00
N ILE A 137 -17.48 -23.11 0.02
CA ILE A 137 -16.91 -23.29 1.34
C ILE A 137 -18.03 -23.63 2.30
N ASN A 138 -17.87 -24.78 2.96
CA ASN A 138 -18.69 -25.18 4.09
C ASN A 138 -17.81 -25.17 5.34
N MET A 139 -18.31 -24.62 6.43
CA MET A 139 -17.62 -24.54 7.71
C MET A 139 -17.17 -25.92 8.20
N GLU A 140 -17.99 -26.98 7.98
CA GLU A 140 -17.63 -28.35 8.28
C GLU A 140 -16.36 -28.79 7.54
N LYS A 141 -16.21 -28.44 6.23
CA LYS A 141 -15.00 -28.77 5.45
C LYS A 141 -13.75 -28.14 6.09
N ILE A 142 -13.85 -26.90 6.59
CA ILE A 142 -12.73 -26.19 7.22
C ILE A 142 -12.34 -26.85 8.55
N ILE A 143 -13.32 -27.22 9.37
CA ILE A 143 -13.10 -27.83 10.68
C ILE A 143 -12.45 -29.21 10.57
N TYR A 144 -12.84 -30.00 9.57
CA TYR A 144 -12.37 -31.38 9.37
C TYR A 144 -11.21 -31.52 8.37
N LEU A 145 -10.58 -30.42 7.92
CA LEU A 145 -9.35 -30.48 7.11
C LEU A 145 -8.26 -31.25 7.87
N GLU A 146 -7.80 -32.36 7.30
CA GLU A 146 -6.86 -33.31 7.94
C GLU A 146 -5.57 -32.64 8.44
N ASN A 147 -5.14 -31.55 7.84
CA ASN A 147 -3.86 -30.89 8.14
C ASN A 147 -3.99 -29.54 8.86
N TRP A 148 -5.18 -29.11 9.29
CA TRP A 148 -5.38 -27.80 9.93
C TRP A 148 -4.77 -26.63 9.17
N THR A 149 -4.68 -26.76 7.84
CA THR A 149 -4.16 -25.72 6.95
C THR A 149 -5.25 -24.71 6.66
N SER A 150 -4.85 -23.45 6.50
CA SER A 150 -5.79 -22.40 6.07
C SER A 150 -6.24 -22.66 4.63
N THR A 151 -7.53 -22.48 4.37
CA THR A 151 -8.08 -22.43 3.02
C THR A 151 -8.06 -20.96 2.55
N GLU A 152 -7.53 -20.71 1.35
CA GLU A 152 -7.45 -19.38 0.75
C GLU A 152 -8.43 -19.28 -0.40
N GLU A 153 -9.27 -18.23 -0.36
CA GLU A 153 -10.24 -17.92 -1.42
C GLU A 153 -10.13 -16.46 -1.85
N ARG A 154 -10.11 -16.25 -3.17
CA ARG A 154 -10.07 -14.91 -3.75
C ARG A 154 -11.41 -14.52 -4.31
N VAL A 155 -11.96 -13.42 -3.84
CA VAL A 155 -13.29 -12.92 -4.19
C VAL A 155 -13.19 -11.52 -4.76
N LYS A 156 -13.96 -11.27 -5.83
CA LYS A 156 -14.21 -9.91 -6.31
C LYS A 156 -15.55 -9.45 -5.77
N LEU A 157 -15.54 -8.39 -4.98
CA LEU A 157 -16.73 -7.73 -4.45
C LEU A 157 -16.76 -6.28 -4.94
N ASP A 158 -17.70 -5.97 -5.81
CA ASP A 158 -17.78 -4.67 -6.50
C ASP A 158 -16.43 -4.31 -7.15
N ASP A 159 -15.80 -3.23 -6.71
CA ASP A 159 -14.48 -2.77 -7.20
C ASP A 159 -13.29 -3.27 -6.37
N LYS A 160 -13.54 -4.16 -5.38
CA LYS A 160 -12.52 -4.69 -4.49
C LYS A 160 -12.18 -6.14 -4.81
N TYR A 161 -10.91 -6.47 -4.62
CA TYR A 161 -10.42 -7.84 -4.60
C TYR A 161 -10.06 -8.19 -3.17
N LEU A 162 -10.74 -9.18 -2.62
CA LEU A 162 -10.52 -9.66 -1.26
C LEU A 162 -9.88 -11.05 -1.30
N ASN A 163 -8.89 -11.25 -0.46
CA ASN A 163 -8.31 -12.55 -0.17
C ASN A 163 -8.78 -12.98 1.21
N ILE A 164 -9.47 -14.12 1.30
CA ILE A 164 -10.08 -14.61 2.53
C ILE A 164 -9.41 -15.91 2.92
N PHE A 165 -8.80 -15.90 4.10
CA PHE A 165 -8.18 -17.08 4.70
C PHE A 165 -9.09 -17.62 5.80
N PHE A 166 -9.40 -18.91 5.73
CA PHE A 166 -10.16 -19.60 6.75
C PHE A 166 -9.26 -20.58 7.49
N ALA A 167 -9.27 -20.51 8.80
CA ALA A 167 -8.53 -21.44 9.65
C ALA A 167 -9.36 -21.86 10.84
N PRO A 168 -9.38 -23.14 11.22
CA PRO A 168 -10.00 -23.58 12.45
C PRO A 168 -9.16 -23.14 13.66
N PHE A 169 -9.81 -22.86 14.79
CA PHE A 169 -9.14 -22.67 16.07
C PHE A 169 -9.61 -23.70 17.08
N LYS A 170 -8.80 -23.91 18.13
CA LYS A 170 -8.99 -24.96 19.11
C LYS A 170 -9.20 -24.38 20.50
N ASN A 171 -9.90 -25.13 21.32
CA ASN A 171 -10.00 -24.89 22.77
C ASN A 171 -8.79 -25.48 23.54
N GLU A 172 -8.77 -25.26 24.84
CA GLU A 172 -7.72 -25.78 25.75
C GLU A 172 -7.54 -27.31 25.70
N SER A 173 -8.54 -28.05 25.25
CA SER A 173 -8.52 -29.51 25.12
C SER A 173 -8.06 -30.00 23.74
N ASP A 174 -7.47 -29.10 22.88
CA ASP A 174 -7.02 -29.36 21.50
C ASP A 174 -8.15 -29.84 20.56
N ARG A 175 -9.40 -29.54 20.89
CA ARG A 175 -10.56 -29.82 20.03
C ARG A 175 -10.95 -28.58 19.23
N PRO A 176 -11.47 -28.74 17.99
CA PRO A 176 -12.01 -27.64 17.23
C PRO A 176 -13.06 -26.87 18.06
N ASP A 177 -12.99 -25.56 18.05
CA ASP A 177 -13.90 -24.68 18.78
C ASP A 177 -14.58 -23.65 17.84
N GLY A 178 -14.09 -23.55 16.61
CA GLY A 178 -14.67 -22.68 15.60
C GLY A 178 -13.74 -22.40 14.44
N VAL A 179 -14.08 -21.38 13.64
CA VAL A 179 -13.36 -20.95 12.45
C VAL A 179 -13.06 -19.45 12.53
N ILE A 180 -11.85 -19.07 12.19
CA ILE A 180 -11.46 -17.67 11.97
C ILE A 180 -11.38 -17.43 10.47
N ALA A 181 -12.01 -16.35 10.00
CA ALA A 181 -11.84 -15.79 8.67
C ALA A 181 -11.01 -14.51 8.76
N VAL A 182 -9.90 -14.45 8.02
CA VAL A 182 -9.08 -13.24 7.85
C VAL A 182 -9.30 -12.72 6.44
N ILE A 183 -9.74 -11.46 6.32
CA ILE A 183 -10.11 -10.81 5.07
C ILE A 183 -9.08 -9.72 4.77
N GLN A 184 -8.33 -9.91 3.70
CA GLN A 184 -7.33 -8.97 3.24
C GLN A 184 -7.79 -8.28 1.97
N ASP A 185 -7.76 -6.95 1.95
CA ASP A 185 -8.01 -6.17 0.72
C ASP A 185 -6.74 -6.15 -0.13
N ILE A 186 -6.76 -6.91 -1.22
CA ILE A 186 -5.65 -7.01 -2.19
C ILE A 186 -5.89 -6.20 -3.46
N THR A 187 -6.83 -5.27 -3.44
CA THR A 187 -7.26 -4.50 -4.63
C THR A 187 -6.09 -3.78 -5.28
N GLU A 188 -5.29 -3.06 -4.49
CA GLU A 188 -4.10 -2.36 -4.99
C GLU A 188 -3.08 -3.34 -5.59
N HIS A 189 -2.87 -4.48 -4.95
CA HIS A 189 -1.92 -5.49 -5.42
C HIS A 189 -2.37 -6.11 -6.76
N VAL A 190 -3.66 -6.47 -6.88
CA VAL A 190 -4.24 -6.99 -8.12
C VAL A 190 -4.23 -5.96 -9.24
N LYS A 191 -4.52 -4.67 -8.93
CA LYS A 191 -4.43 -3.59 -9.92
C LYS A 191 -3.00 -3.43 -10.44
N LEU A 192 -2.00 -3.43 -9.55
CA LEU A 192 -0.59 -3.35 -9.93
C LEU A 192 -0.14 -4.55 -10.79
N ASP A 193 -0.54 -5.77 -10.41
CA ASP A 193 -0.23 -6.98 -11.18
C ASP A 193 -0.87 -6.94 -12.58
N ASN A 194 -2.12 -6.50 -12.67
CA ASN A 194 -2.81 -6.35 -13.95
C ASN A 194 -2.15 -5.27 -14.82
N MET A 195 -1.81 -4.11 -14.25
CA MET A 195 -1.06 -3.07 -14.98
C MET A 195 0.29 -3.57 -15.48
N GLN A 196 0.98 -4.40 -14.69
CA GLN A 196 2.26 -4.99 -15.11
C GLN A 196 2.07 -6.00 -16.26
N LYS A 197 1.03 -6.85 -16.20
CA LYS A 197 0.70 -7.79 -17.27
C LYS A 197 0.33 -7.06 -18.56
N GLU A 198 -0.52 -6.03 -18.47
CA GLU A 198 -0.91 -5.20 -19.60
C GLU A 198 0.30 -4.50 -20.23
N PHE A 199 1.18 -3.93 -19.40
CA PHE A 199 2.42 -3.33 -19.86
C PHE A 199 3.30 -4.32 -20.66
N VAL A 200 3.49 -5.55 -20.17
CA VAL A 200 4.28 -6.58 -20.90
C VAL A 200 3.61 -6.95 -22.22
N ALA A 201 2.29 -7.07 -22.24
CA ALA A 201 1.54 -7.34 -23.46
C ALA A 201 1.69 -6.21 -24.48
N ASP A 202 1.55 -4.96 -24.05
CA ASP A 202 1.71 -3.78 -24.91
C ASP A 202 3.13 -3.65 -25.49
N VAL A 203 4.16 -3.86 -24.65
CA VAL A 203 5.57 -3.90 -25.12
C VAL A 203 5.74 -4.96 -26.20
N SER A 204 5.20 -6.16 -25.99
CA SER A 204 5.30 -7.26 -26.94
C SER A 204 4.63 -6.91 -28.27
N HIS A 205 3.45 -6.30 -28.23
CA HIS A 205 2.73 -5.86 -29.42
C HIS A 205 3.44 -4.73 -30.16
N GLU A 206 3.94 -3.70 -29.45
CA GLU A 206 4.63 -2.56 -30.06
C GLU A 206 6.02 -2.93 -30.59
N LEU A 207 6.65 -4.00 -30.12
CA LEU A 207 7.87 -4.56 -30.69
C LEU A 207 7.59 -5.49 -31.91
N LYS A 208 6.55 -6.30 -31.84
CA LYS A 208 6.24 -7.28 -32.90
C LYS A 208 5.94 -6.62 -34.24
N THR A 209 5.16 -5.53 -34.22
CA THR A 209 4.73 -4.82 -35.45
C THR A 209 5.92 -4.33 -36.31
N PRO A 210 6.87 -3.54 -35.77
CA PRO A 210 8.02 -3.08 -36.56
C PRO A 210 8.94 -4.23 -36.99
N ILE A 211 9.11 -5.28 -36.14
CA ILE A 211 9.90 -6.46 -36.52
C ILE A 211 9.29 -7.12 -37.73
N THR A 212 7.98 -7.39 -37.73
CA THR A 212 7.28 -8.01 -38.86
C THR A 212 7.41 -7.16 -40.13
N SER A 213 7.32 -5.82 -40.01
CA SER A 213 7.51 -4.91 -41.15
C SER A 213 8.93 -4.98 -41.71
N ILE A 214 9.95 -4.91 -40.83
CA ILE A 214 11.36 -5.02 -41.24
C ILE A 214 11.62 -6.36 -41.95
N MET A 215 11.16 -7.47 -41.37
CA MET A 215 11.31 -8.80 -41.98
C MET A 215 10.63 -8.87 -43.33
N GLY A 216 9.36 -8.45 -43.43
CA GLY A 216 8.62 -8.50 -44.71
C GLY A 216 9.27 -7.70 -45.82
N TYR A 217 9.74 -6.47 -45.56
CA TYR A 217 10.44 -5.67 -46.57
C TYR A 217 11.84 -6.22 -46.89
N ALA A 218 12.53 -6.81 -45.92
CA ALA A 218 13.82 -7.46 -46.13
C ALA A 218 13.66 -8.70 -47.02
N ASP A 219 12.68 -9.58 -46.69
CA ASP A 219 12.37 -10.80 -47.47
C ASP A 219 11.95 -10.43 -48.90
N THR A 220 11.10 -9.38 -49.04
CA THR A 220 10.70 -8.88 -50.36
C THR A 220 11.92 -8.43 -51.19
N LEU A 221 12.88 -7.71 -50.56
CA LEU A 221 14.12 -7.28 -51.24
C LEU A 221 15.04 -8.46 -51.64
N LEU A 222 15.00 -9.57 -50.89
CA LEU A 222 15.80 -10.77 -51.13
C LEU A 222 15.20 -11.64 -52.24
N GLU A 223 13.87 -11.68 -52.37
CA GLU A 223 13.16 -12.59 -53.26
C GLU A 223 12.89 -11.99 -54.67
N GLY A 224 12.96 -10.65 -54.82
CA GLY A 224 12.60 -9.95 -56.03
C GLY A 224 13.67 -9.05 -56.59
N GLU A 225 13.64 -8.85 -57.93
CA GLU A 225 14.40 -7.81 -58.60
C GLU A 225 13.53 -6.55 -58.67
N TYR A 226 14.00 -5.45 -58.07
CA TYR A 226 13.30 -4.19 -58.04
C TYR A 226 14.17 -3.07 -58.65
N ASP A 227 13.53 -2.05 -59.20
CA ASP A 227 14.22 -0.84 -59.60
C ASP A 227 14.83 -0.13 -58.38
N LYS A 228 15.82 0.70 -58.65
CA LYS A 228 16.59 1.40 -57.60
C LYS A 228 15.71 2.30 -56.72
N GLU A 229 14.65 2.88 -57.26
CA GLU A 229 13.73 3.75 -56.49
C GLU A 229 12.91 2.96 -55.51
N THR A 230 12.38 1.78 -55.91
CA THR A 230 11.63 0.84 -55.05
C THR A 230 12.52 0.23 -53.97
N GLN A 231 13.78 -0.16 -54.31
CA GLN A 231 14.73 -0.62 -53.31
C GLN A 231 15.00 0.44 -52.21
N ILE A 232 15.22 1.71 -52.63
CA ILE A 232 15.42 2.80 -51.68
C ILE A 232 14.18 3.04 -50.81
N LYS A 233 12.96 2.91 -51.35
CA LYS A 233 11.72 3.02 -50.57
C LYS A 233 11.66 1.92 -49.50
N PHE A 234 11.92 0.67 -49.83
CA PHE A 234 11.90 -0.44 -48.88
C PHE A 234 12.98 -0.32 -47.80
N LEU A 235 14.20 0.03 -48.18
CA LEU A 235 15.30 0.32 -47.24
C LEU A 235 14.98 1.47 -46.30
N ASN A 236 14.29 2.51 -46.77
CA ASN A 236 13.85 3.63 -45.92
C ASN A 236 12.79 3.21 -44.90
N VAL A 237 11.88 2.28 -45.25
CA VAL A 237 10.92 1.73 -44.32
C VAL A 237 11.65 0.93 -43.25
N ILE A 238 12.55 0.02 -43.65
CA ILE A 238 13.38 -0.77 -42.71
C ILE A 238 14.15 0.14 -41.74
N ALA A 239 14.82 1.17 -42.26
CA ALA A 239 15.60 2.11 -41.46
C ALA A 239 14.69 2.90 -40.47
N THR A 240 13.49 3.27 -40.90
CA THR A 240 12.53 4.01 -40.08
C THR A 240 12.01 3.17 -38.93
N GLU A 241 11.61 1.94 -39.22
CA GLU A 241 11.13 1.00 -38.18
C GLU A 241 12.23 0.60 -37.20
N ALA A 242 13.46 0.41 -37.68
CA ALA A 242 14.62 0.15 -36.81
C ALA A 242 14.91 1.31 -35.84
N ARG A 243 14.85 2.58 -36.33
CA ARG A 243 14.99 3.79 -35.48
C ARG A 243 13.85 3.88 -34.45
N ARG A 244 12.62 3.54 -34.86
CA ARG A 244 11.45 3.50 -33.98
C ARG A 244 11.65 2.48 -32.85
N MET A 245 12.12 1.27 -33.16
CA MET A 245 12.45 0.25 -32.15
C MET A 245 13.52 0.70 -31.18
N ALA A 246 14.61 1.30 -31.68
CA ALA A 246 15.68 1.83 -30.83
C ALA A 246 15.16 2.89 -29.85
N LYS A 247 14.27 3.78 -30.33
CA LYS A 247 13.61 4.77 -29.47
C LYS A 247 12.73 4.10 -28.42
N LEU A 248 11.91 3.12 -28.82
CA LEU A 248 11.03 2.37 -27.89
C LEU A 248 11.84 1.70 -26.79
N VAL A 249 12.93 1.01 -27.13
CA VAL A 249 13.82 0.36 -26.14
C VAL A 249 14.41 1.40 -25.19
N THR A 250 14.87 2.54 -25.70
CA THR A 250 15.42 3.64 -24.87
C THR A 250 14.38 4.21 -23.92
N ASP A 251 13.13 4.37 -24.38
CA ASP A 251 12.00 4.85 -23.59
C ASP A 251 11.64 3.85 -22.48
N LEU A 252 11.60 2.54 -22.79
CA LEU A 252 11.36 1.47 -21.84
C LEU A 252 12.44 1.38 -20.75
N LEU A 253 13.72 1.43 -21.14
CA LEU A 253 14.83 1.45 -20.20
C LEU A 253 14.77 2.66 -19.26
N THR A 254 14.30 3.79 -19.77
CA THR A 254 14.10 4.99 -18.96
C THR A 254 13.00 4.76 -17.92
N LEU A 255 11.81 4.33 -18.34
CA LEU A 255 10.71 4.02 -17.40
C LEU A 255 11.16 3.01 -16.34
N SER A 256 11.81 1.92 -16.74
CA SER A 256 12.32 0.90 -15.80
C SER A 256 13.28 1.49 -14.75
N ARG A 257 14.13 2.46 -15.12
CA ARG A 257 15.04 3.14 -14.18
C ARG A 257 14.30 4.04 -13.20
N TYR A 258 13.21 4.67 -13.61
CA TYR A 258 12.37 5.50 -12.74
C TYR A 258 11.51 4.63 -11.81
N ASP A 259 10.88 3.58 -12.32
CA ASP A 259 10.05 2.64 -11.54
C ASP A 259 10.84 1.96 -10.42
N SER A 260 12.09 1.58 -10.69
CA SER A 260 12.95 0.89 -9.72
C SER A 260 13.62 1.81 -8.68
N ASN A 261 13.36 3.12 -8.68
CA ASN A 261 14.05 4.12 -7.86
C ASN A 261 15.60 4.05 -7.94
N LYS A 262 16.15 3.37 -8.94
CA LYS A 262 17.60 3.17 -9.09
C LYS A 262 18.32 4.37 -9.71
N LYS A 263 17.58 5.28 -10.33
CA LYS A 263 18.18 6.49 -10.90
C LYS A 263 18.50 7.48 -9.79
N LYS A 264 19.77 7.75 -9.56
CA LYS A 264 20.20 8.90 -8.77
C LYS A 264 19.95 10.17 -9.58
N ILE A 265 19.03 11.01 -9.12
CA ILE A 265 18.73 12.31 -9.73
C ILE A 265 19.92 13.23 -9.46
N GLN A 266 20.54 13.71 -10.52
CA GLN A 266 21.66 14.66 -10.42
C GLN A 266 21.11 16.08 -10.59
N ARG A 267 20.64 16.67 -9.49
CA ARG A 267 20.10 18.03 -9.51
C ARG A 267 21.20 19.05 -9.62
N GLU A 268 21.06 19.96 -10.54
CA GLU A 268 21.91 21.14 -10.73
C GLU A 268 21.07 22.40 -10.93
N SER A 269 21.69 23.57 -10.70
CA SER A 269 21.03 24.86 -10.96
C SER A 269 21.26 25.26 -12.40
N PHE A 270 20.19 25.59 -13.13
CA PHE A 270 20.30 26.03 -14.52
C PHE A 270 19.18 27.00 -14.93
N ASP A 271 19.44 27.75 -16.01
CA ASP A 271 18.49 28.66 -16.63
C ASP A 271 17.50 27.86 -17.50
N LEU A 272 16.20 28.01 -17.20
CA LEU A 272 15.14 27.28 -17.90
C LEU A 272 14.89 27.86 -19.30
N GLY A 273 15.02 29.17 -19.46
CA GLY A 273 14.86 29.83 -20.76
C GLY A 273 15.94 29.42 -21.77
N GLU A 274 17.20 29.34 -21.31
CA GLU A 274 18.31 28.87 -22.13
C GLU A 274 18.12 27.38 -22.52
N LEU A 275 17.67 26.53 -21.59
CA LEU A 275 17.38 25.12 -21.87
C LEU A 275 16.31 24.97 -22.94
N VAL A 276 15.20 25.73 -22.84
CA VAL A 276 14.10 25.69 -23.83
C VAL A 276 14.57 26.15 -25.21
N LYS A 277 15.36 27.22 -25.30
CA LYS A 277 15.94 27.68 -26.58
C LYS A 277 16.81 26.60 -27.20
N ARG A 278 17.69 25.94 -26.45
CA ARG A 278 18.49 24.81 -26.95
C ARG A 278 17.64 23.65 -27.46
N CYS A 279 16.52 23.33 -26.77
CA CYS A 279 15.58 22.34 -27.27
C CYS A 279 14.93 22.72 -28.58
N GLN A 280 14.56 24.00 -28.74
CA GLN A 280 14.04 24.55 -30.00
C GLN A 280 15.07 24.44 -31.12
N ASP A 281 16.33 24.77 -30.86
CA ASP A 281 17.43 24.69 -31.87
C ASP A 281 17.65 23.22 -32.30
N LYS A 282 17.58 22.25 -31.38
CA LYS A 282 17.66 20.82 -31.71
C LYS A 282 16.55 20.35 -32.66
N LEU A 283 15.39 20.99 -32.63
CA LEU A 283 14.22 20.63 -33.44
C LEU A 283 14.06 21.57 -34.69
N ALA A 284 15.05 22.43 -34.99
CA ALA A 284 14.98 23.40 -36.06
C ALA A 284 14.74 22.78 -37.46
N ILE A 285 15.29 21.58 -37.71
CA ILE A 285 15.11 20.88 -38.98
C ILE A 285 13.65 20.42 -39.14
N GLU A 286 13.07 19.82 -38.10
CA GLU A 286 11.70 19.36 -38.08
C GLU A 286 10.71 20.52 -38.21
N ILE A 287 10.96 21.61 -37.49
CA ILE A 287 10.19 22.85 -37.54
C ILE A 287 10.20 23.41 -38.99
N LYS A 288 11.38 23.50 -39.60
CA LYS A 288 11.54 23.98 -40.96
C LYS A 288 10.88 23.06 -42.00
N LYS A 289 10.99 21.74 -41.82
CA LYS A 289 10.39 20.76 -42.73
C LYS A 289 8.87 20.89 -42.81
N LYS A 290 8.22 21.26 -41.69
CA LYS A 290 6.77 21.50 -41.62
C LYS A 290 6.36 22.96 -41.77
N ASN A 291 7.31 23.86 -42.04
CA ASN A 291 7.09 25.32 -42.17
C ASN A 291 6.36 25.91 -40.94
N HIS A 292 6.61 25.40 -39.74
CA HIS A 292 5.98 25.88 -38.52
C HIS A 292 6.53 27.26 -38.11
N LYS A 293 5.65 28.13 -37.59
CA LYS A 293 6.02 29.36 -36.90
C LYS A 293 6.17 29.08 -35.42
N VAL A 294 7.42 29.01 -34.92
CA VAL A 294 7.70 28.75 -33.52
C VAL A 294 8.25 30.00 -32.86
N ASN A 295 7.52 30.55 -31.90
CA ASN A 295 7.91 31.74 -31.15
C ASN A 295 8.17 31.38 -29.68
N CYS A 296 9.33 31.73 -29.14
CA CYS A 296 9.70 31.53 -27.76
C CYS A 296 9.79 32.88 -27.02
N PHE A 297 8.99 33.05 -25.99
CA PHE A 297 8.95 34.23 -25.13
C PHE A 297 9.44 33.84 -23.74
N VAL A 298 10.55 34.43 -23.33
CA VAL A 298 11.10 34.25 -21.99
C VAL A 298 10.92 35.55 -21.24
N THR A 299 10.23 35.52 -20.11
CA THR A 299 10.09 36.72 -19.25
C THR A 299 11.43 37.08 -18.63
N ALA A 300 11.64 38.37 -18.36
CA ALA A 300 12.82 38.81 -17.63
C ALA A 300 12.84 38.18 -16.21
N ASP A 301 14.05 37.90 -15.72
CA ASP A 301 14.29 37.47 -14.34
C ASP A 301 13.64 36.15 -13.88
N VAL A 302 13.53 35.16 -14.79
CA VAL A 302 13.14 33.79 -14.38
C VAL A 302 14.23 33.21 -13.47
N PRO A 303 13.90 32.89 -12.18
CA PRO A 303 14.90 32.32 -11.29
C PRO A 303 15.41 30.97 -11.79
N PRO A 304 16.69 30.62 -11.55
CA PRO A 304 17.21 29.31 -11.89
C PRO A 304 16.40 28.19 -11.18
N VAL A 305 16.20 27.08 -11.88
CA VAL A 305 15.55 25.89 -11.34
C VAL A 305 16.60 24.89 -10.82
N TYR A 306 16.22 24.08 -9.82
CA TYR A 306 17.09 23.05 -9.25
C TYR A 306 16.51 21.66 -9.51
N ALA A 307 16.92 21.06 -10.62
CA ALA A 307 16.41 19.80 -11.10
C ALA A 307 17.50 19.05 -11.89
N ASP A 308 17.24 17.83 -12.32
CA ASP A 308 18.09 17.12 -13.26
C ASP A 308 17.89 17.72 -14.67
N LYS A 309 18.89 18.45 -15.12
CA LYS A 309 18.85 19.20 -16.39
C LYS A 309 18.57 18.33 -17.62
N TYR A 310 19.16 17.12 -17.66
CA TYR A 310 18.93 16.18 -18.76
C TYR A 310 17.51 15.65 -18.77
N ASP A 311 16.95 15.44 -17.61
CA ASP A 311 15.57 15.01 -17.42
C ASP A 311 14.60 16.09 -17.88
N ILE A 312 14.80 17.32 -17.44
CA ILE A 312 13.94 18.44 -17.85
C ILE A 312 14.09 18.71 -19.36
N GLU A 313 15.29 18.63 -19.91
CA GLU A 313 15.50 18.71 -21.36
C GLU A 313 14.69 17.65 -22.11
N ARG A 314 14.67 16.41 -21.60
CA ARG A 314 13.87 15.33 -22.20
C ARG A 314 12.37 15.59 -22.13
N VAL A 315 11.87 16.14 -21.03
CA VAL A 315 10.48 16.58 -20.91
C VAL A 315 10.14 17.60 -21.97
N VAL A 316 10.95 18.67 -22.07
CA VAL A 316 10.73 19.74 -23.05
C VAL A 316 10.76 19.20 -24.50
N LEU A 317 11.73 18.35 -24.84
CA LEU A 317 11.81 17.72 -26.15
C LEU A 317 10.59 16.84 -26.45
N ASN A 318 10.09 16.07 -25.48
CA ASN A 318 8.88 15.27 -25.66
C ASN A 318 7.65 16.14 -25.97
N ILE A 319 7.47 17.24 -25.24
CA ILE A 319 6.33 18.13 -25.45
C ILE A 319 6.45 18.85 -26.79
N LEU A 320 7.62 19.46 -27.11
CA LEU A 320 7.83 20.16 -28.37
C LEU A 320 7.70 19.24 -29.59
N THR A 321 8.23 18.00 -29.49
CA THR A 321 8.09 17.00 -30.54
C THR A 321 6.63 16.65 -30.79
N ASN A 322 5.82 16.53 -29.72
CA ASN A 322 4.38 16.29 -29.82
C ASN A 322 3.69 17.48 -30.49
N SER A 323 3.95 18.72 -30.07
CA SER A 323 3.38 19.92 -30.69
C SER A 323 3.73 20.01 -32.18
N ILE A 324 5.00 19.79 -32.56
CA ILE A 324 5.42 19.76 -33.96
C ILE A 324 4.71 18.64 -34.73
N LYS A 325 4.55 17.48 -34.14
CA LYS A 325 3.98 16.32 -34.78
C LYS A 325 2.49 16.48 -35.07
N TYR A 326 1.73 17.00 -34.09
CA TYR A 326 0.26 17.09 -34.14
C TYR A 326 -0.24 18.43 -34.69
N THR A 327 0.64 19.37 -34.96
CA THR A 327 0.32 20.63 -35.68
C THR A 327 0.43 20.41 -37.19
N LYS A 328 -0.53 20.92 -37.92
CA LYS A 328 -0.54 20.88 -39.40
C LYS A 328 0.59 21.73 -39.95
N ASP A 329 1.06 21.41 -41.16
CA ASP A 329 2.09 22.17 -41.85
C ASP A 329 1.73 23.66 -41.96
N GLY A 330 2.67 24.55 -41.68
CA GLY A 330 2.45 26.00 -41.62
C GLY A 330 1.78 26.47 -40.32
N GLY A 331 1.50 25.58 -39.36
CA GLY A 331 0.89 25.95 -38.09
C GLY A 331 1.80 26.76 -37.16
N GLU A 332 1.25 27.19 -36.04
CA GLU A 332 1.91 28.05 -35.05
C GLU A 332 2.08 27.33 -33.70
N ILE A 333 3.29 27.47 -33.13
CA ILE A 333 3.63 26.99 -31.81
C ILE A 333 4.21 28.15 -31.00
N LYS A 334 3.62 28.41 -29.82
CA LYS A 334 4.08 29.48 -28.92
C LYS A 334 4.60 28.85 -27.63
N ILE A 335 5.79 29.24 -27.21
CA ILE A 335 6.43 28.78 -26.00
C ILE A 335 6.59 29.98 -25.07
N TYR A 336 6.11 29.89 -23.86
CA TYR A 336 6.27 30.90 -22.82
C TYR A 336 7.05 30.29 -21.66
N VAL A 337 8.12 30.98 -21.25
CA VAL A 337 8.90 30.61 -20.05
C VAL A 337 8.79 31.76 -19.07
N GLY A 338 8.39 31.48 -17.86
CA GLY A 338 8.20 32.48 -16.81
C GLY A 338 8.22 31.85 -15.43
N PHE A 339 7.84 32.61 -14.41
CA PHE A 339 7.70 32.11 -13.07
C PHE A 339 6.47 32.70 -12.38
N VAL A 340 5.89 31.94 -11.44
CA VAL A 340 4.75 32.35 -10.62
C VAL A 340 4.99 31.84 -9.21
N TYR A 341 5.05 32.74 -8.24
CA TYR A 341 5.39 32.42 -6.85
C TYR A 341 6.75 31.71 -6.73
N ASN A 342 6.74 30.42 -6.46
CA ASN A 342 7.93 29.59 -6.23
C ASN A 342 8.23 28.62 -7.37
N ASP A 343 7.45 28.66 -8.46
CA ASP A 343 7.58 27.74 -9.57
C ASP A 343 7.94 28.48 -10.87
N ALA A 344 8.98 28.02 -11.54
CA ALA A 344 9.18 28.34 -12.93
C ALA A 344 8.25 27.48 -13.79
N TYR A 345 7.73 28.04 -14.88
CA TYR A 345 6.86 27.32 -15.78
C TYR A 345 7.33 27.41 -17.24
N ILE A 346 7.02 26.34 -17.96
CA ILE A 346 7.07 26.32 -19.44
C ILE A 346 5.65 26.07 -19.92
N LYS A 347 5.10 26.99 -20.71
CA LYS A 347 3.81 26.82 -21.37
C LYS A 347 4.04 26.70 -22.87
N VAL A 348 3.58 25.59 -23.43
CA VAL A 348 3.61 25.33 -24.87
C VAL A 348 2.19 25.33 -25.40
N PHE A 349 1.88 26.19 -26.33
CA PHE A 349 0.60 26.25 -27.02
C PHE A 349 0.79 25.95 -28.50
N ASP A 350 0.02 25.05 -29.07
CA ASP A 350 -0.04 24.74 -30.48
C ASP A 350 -1.47 24.88 -31.02
N ASN A 351 -1.62 25.24 -32.28
CA ASN A 351 -2.88 25.28 -33.00
C ASN A 351 -3.13 23.98 -33.79
N GLY A 352 -2.75 22.84 -33.21
CA GLY A 352 -2.86 21.53 -33.81
C GLY A 352 -4.27 20.95 -33.81
N ILE A 353 -4.37 19.62 -33.96
CA ILE A 353 -5.65 18.90 -34.05
C ILE A 353 -6.43 18.88 -32.73
N GLY A 354 -5.76 19.14 -31.60
CA GLY A 354 -6.32 19.02 -30.26
C GLY A 354 -6.53 17.56 -29.83
N ILE A 355 -7.03 17.41 -28.57
CA ILE A 355 -7.27 16.14 -27.89
C ILE A 355 -8.73 16.13 -27.44
N PRO A 356 -9.50 15.04 -27.66
CA PRO A 356 -10.84 14.89 -27.10
C PRO A 356 -10.84 14.93 -25.57
N GLU A 357 -11.90 15.49 -24.97
CA GLU A 357 -12.00 15.65 -23.52
C GLU A 357 -11.95 14.29 -22.78
N GLU A 358 -12.60 13.27 -23.36
CA GLU A 358 -12.62 11.89 -22.83
C GLU A 358 -11.23 11.26 -22.75
N ASP A 359 -10.31 11.68 -23.60
CA ASP A 359 -8.94 11.15 -23.66
C ASP A 359 -7.98 11.89 -22.72
N LEU A 360 -8.29 13.13 -22.30
CA LEU A 360 -7.38 13.95 -21.48
C LEU A 360 -6.92 13.30 -20.18
N SER A 361 -7.78 12.51 -19.54
CA SER A 361 -7.44 11.79 -18.32
C SER A 361 -6.46 10.63 -18.56
N ARG A 362 -6.42 10.09 -19.80
CA ARG A 362 -5.70 8.89 -20.17
C ARG A 362 -4.39 9.12 -20.93
N ILE A 363 -4.15 10.32 -21.44
CA ILE A 363 -2.95 10.62 -22.26
C ILE A 363 -1.62 10.42 -21.51
N PHE A 364 -1.63 10.31 -20.19
CA PHE A 364 -0.48 10.00 -19.36
C PHE A 364 -0.31 8.50 -19.08
N GLU A 365 -1.29 7.66 -19.48
CA GLU A 365 -1.16 6.21 -19.41
C GLU A 365 -0.07 5.74 -20.37
N ARG A 366 0.63 4.67 -20.02
CA ARG A 366 1.70 4.08 -20.87
C ARG A 366 1.07 3.46 -22.11
N PHE A 367 1.67 3.67 -23.27
CA PHE A 367 1.22 3.22 -24.60
C PHE A 367 -0.14 3.78 -25.05
N TYR A 368 -0.75 4.69 -24.26
CA TYR A 368 -2.02 5.28 -24.65
C TYR A 368 -1.88 6.21 -25.86
N ARG A 369 -2.85 6.16 -26.76
CA ARG A 369 -2.90 6.93 -28.00
C ARG A 369 -4.35 7.16 -28.38
N VAL A 370 -4.72 8.41 -28.63
CA VAL A 370 -6.10 8.82 -29.03
C VAL A 370 -6.54 8.12 -30.32
N ASP A 371 -5.64 7.99 -31.31
CA ASP A 371 -5.89 7.29 -32.57
C ASP A 371 -4.71 6.37 -32.91
N LYS A 372 -4.92 5.06 -32.71
CA LYS A 372 -3.88 4.05 -32.92
C LYS A 372 -3.43 3.94 -34.38
N ALA A 373 -4.32 4.15 -35.35
CA ALA A 373 -4.01 4.00 -36.78
C ALA A 373 -3.19 5.17 -37.32
N ARG A 374 -3.70 6.38 -37.15
CA ARG A 374 -3.07 7.63 -37.64
C ARG A 374 -1.74 7.92 -36.97
N THR A 375 -1.61 7.55 -35.68
CA THR A 375 -0.40 7.80 -34.90
C THR A 375 0.72 6.82 -35.22
N ARG A 376 0.41 5.60 -35.75
CA ARG A 376 1.44 4.64 -36.23
C ARG A 376 2.23 5.21 -37.41
N GLU A 377 1.57 5.83 -38.39
CA GLU A 377 2.23 6.48 -39.52
C GLU A 377 3.15 7.63 -39.08
N MET A 378 2.80 8.29 -37.98
CA MET A 378 3.60 9.40 -37.45
C MET A 378 4.69 8.96 -36.43
N GLY A 379 4.92 7.64 -36.18
CA GLY A 379 6.07 7.13 -35.43
C GLY A 379 6.08 7.38 -33.91
N GLY A 380 4.92 7.52 -33.24
CA GLY A 380 4.87 7.69 -31.78
C GLY A 380 4.93 6.37 -31.01
N THR A 381 5.58 6.34 -29.85
CA THR A 381 5.66 5.18 -28.95
C THR A 381 4.51 5.11 -27.94
N GLY A 382 3.80 6.21 -27.69
CA GLY A 382 2.82 6.33 -26.60
C GLY A 382 3.44 6.43 -25.20
N LEU A 383 4.78 6.54 -25.11
CA LEU A 383 5.49 6.60 -23.84
C LEU A 383 5.97 8.03 -23.48
N GLY A 384 5.95 8.97 -24.43
CA GLY A 384 6.55 10.29 -24.22
C GLY A 384 5.91 11.10 -23.09
N LEU A 385 4.57 11.15 -23.02
CA LEU A 385 3.86 11.89 -21.95
C LEU A 385 3.94 11.19 -20.60
N SER A 386 3.87 9.87 -20.55
CA SER A 386 4.05 9.11 -19.30
C SER A 386 5.47 9.27 -18.73
N ILE A 387 6.51 9.28 -19.60
CA ILE A 387 7.89 9.57 -19.21
C ILE A 387 8.01 11.02 -18.70
N ALA A 388 7.39 11.99 -19.40
CA ALA A 388 7.44 13.39 -18.99
C ALA A 388 6.82 13.60 -17.60
N LYS A 389 5.68 12.97 -17.33
CA LYS A 389 5.03 12.99 -16.01
C LYS A 389 5.91 12.38 -14.93
N GLU A 390 6.43 11.16 -15.14
CA GLU A 390 7.30 10.47 -14.19
C GLU A 390 8.56 11.27 -13.85
N ILE A 391 9.18 11.89 -14.86
CA ILE A 391 10.34 12.77 -14.68
C ILE A 391 9.98 13.97 -13.80
N LEU A 392 8.87 14.63 -14.09
CA LEU A 392 8.43 15.81 -13.35
C LEU A 392 8.09 15.47 -11.91
N ASP A 393 7.33 14.40 -11.67
CA ASP A 393 6.96 13.92 -10.32
C ASP A 393 8.22 13.67 -9.48
N LYS A 394 9.26 13.03 -10.03
CA LYS A 394 10.54 12.79 -9.35
C LYS A 394 11.37 14.07 -9.09
N ASN A 395 11.19 15.08 -9.92
CA ASN A 395 11.85 16.39 -9.74
C ASN A 395 11.00 17.38 -8.92
N GLY A 396 9.84 16.96 -8.39
CA GLY A 396 8.94 17.80 -7.61
C GLY A 396 8.15 18.81 -8.46
N GLY A 397 8.09 18.59 -9.77
CA GLY A 397 7.34 19.41 -10.71
C GLY A 397 5.96 18.86 -11.04
N SER A 398 5.24 19.50 -11.95
CA SER A 398 3.93 19.05 -12.45
C SER A 398 3.74 19.34 -13.92
N ILE A 399 2.79 18.62 -14.55
CA ILE A 399 2.36 18.83 -15.93
C ILE A 399 0.84 18.87 -16.00
N ASP A 400 0.31 19.90 -16.65
CA ASP A 400 -1.11 20.06 -16.92
C ASP A 400 -1.34 20.22 -18.41
N ILE A 401 -2.43 19.65 -18.95
CA ILE A 401 -2.79 19.74 -20.36
C ILE A 401 -4.23 20.20 -20.50
N LYS A 402 -4.45 21.22 -21.32
CA LYS A 402 -5.76 21.67 -21.77
C LYS A 402 -5.82 21.59 -23.28
N SER A 403 -6.89 21.05 -23.83
CA SER A 403 -7.01 20.89 -25.27
C SER A 403 -8.46 20.96 -25.71
N VAL A 404 -8.66 21.48 -26.94
CA VAL A 404 -9.96 21.47 -27.59
C VAL A 404 -9.75 20.99 -29.03
N VAL A 405 -10.53 20.00 -29.43
CA VAL A 405 -10.45 19.42 -30.79
C VAL A 405 -10.60 20.53 -31.86
N GLY A 406 -9.65 20.59 -32.79
CA GLY A 406 -9.61 21.57 -33.88
C GLY A 406 -9.09 22.95 -33.48
N GLN A 407 -8.86 23.24 -32.19
CA GLN A 407 -8.30 24.52 -31.73
C GLN A 407 -6.85 24.42 -31.29
N GLY A 408 -6.40 23.22 -30.86
CA GLY A 408 -5.04 22.95 -30.44
C GLY A 408 -4.91 22.53 -29.00
N THR A 409 -3.66 22.55 -28.51
CA THR A 409 -3.31 22.05 -27.19
C THR A 409 -2.43 23.06 -26.43
N GLU A 410 -2.72 23.25 -25.14
CA GLU A 410 -1.90 23.99 -24.19
C GLU A 410 -1.32 22.99 -23.17
N VAL A 411 0.00 22.94 -23.08
CA VAL A 411 0.73 22.13 -22.08
C VAL A 411 1.44 23.08 -21.14
N VAL A 412 1.25 22.91 -19.82
CA VAL A 412 1.91 23.71 -18.78
C VAL A 412 2.75 22.79 -17.91
N ILE A 413 4.05 23.01 -17.89
CA ILE A 413 5.02 22.33 -17.02
C ILE A 413 5.39 23.30 -15.93
N ARG A 414 5.40 22.85 -14.65
CA ARG A 414 5.89 23.63 -13.50
C ARG A 414 7.05 22.91 -12.86
N ILE A 415 8.07 23.67 -12.49
CA ILE A 415 9.28 23.15 -11.84
C ILE A 415 9.59 24.10 -10.67
N PRO A 416 9.80 23.56 -9.44
CA PRO A 416 10.12 24.38 -8.29
C PRO A 416 11.43 25.15 -8.51
N THR A 417 11.41 26.46 -8.16
CA THR A 417 12.61 27.29 -8.16
C THR A 417 13.36 27.18 -6.83
N ILE A 418 14.62 27.59 -6.82
CA ILE A 418 15.41 27.67 -5.59
C ILE A 418 14.89 28.88 -4.79
N THR A 419 13.82 28.70 -4.03
CA THR A 419 13.46 29.66 -2.99
C THR A 419 14.01 29.20 -1.64
N LYS A 420 14.38 30.16 -0.78
CA LYS A 420 15.09 30.01 0.50
C LYS A 420 14.55 28.99 1.54
N SER A 421 13.60 28.11 1.19
CA SER A 421 13.06 27.11 2.11
C SER A 421 13.82 25.77 2.13
N SER A 422 14.80 25.57 1.25
CA SER A 422 15.62 24.33 1.25
C SER A 422 16.90 24.44 2.09
N SER A 423 16.98 25.40 3.00
CA SER A 423 18.08 25.51 3.96
C SER A 423 18.01 24.47 5.10
N PHE A 424 17.03 23.57 5.08
CA PHE A 424 16.90 22.53 6.13
C PHE A 424 17.59 21.19 5.78
N ASP A 425 17.96 20.93 4.51
CA ASP A 425 18.54 19.63 4.12
C ASP A 425 20.06 19.65 3.83
N ILE A 426 20.75 20.76 4.07
CA ILE A 426 22.22 20.84 3.82
C ILE A 426 23.04 20.49 5.06
N ASN A 427 22.45 20.38 6.25
CA ASN A 427 23.19 20.16 7.51
C ASN A 427 23.24 18.71 8.03
N ASP A 428 22.81 17.71 7.27
CA ASP A 428 22.88 16.29 7.72
C ASP A 428 23.92 15.44 6.96
N LYS A 429 24.97 16.09 6.45
CA LYS A 429 26.20 15.41 6.00
C LYS A 429 27.45 16.05 6.62
N GLY A 430 27.59 15.85 7.88
CA GLY A 430 28.81 16.22 8.58
C GLY A 430 28.70 15.94 10.06
N VAL A 431 28.94 14.70 10.45
CA VAL A 431 29.79 14.29 11.55
C VAL A 431 29.73 12.76 11.68
N MET A 432 30.84 12.14 11.33
CA MET A 432 31.40 10.80 11.66
C MET A 432 30.56 9.56 11.34
#